data_484a00c78d8a04a1d64f67aae4649aa4
#
_entry.id   484a00c78d8a04a1d64f67aae4649aa4
#
_cell.length_a   1.000
_cell.length_b   1.000
_cell.length_c   1.000
_cell.angle_alpha   90.00
_cell.angle_beta   90.00
_cell.angle_gamma   90.00
#
_symmetry.space_group_name_H-M   'P 1'
#
loop_
_entity.id
_entity.type
_entity.pdbx_description
1 polymer ?
#
loop_
_entity_poly.entity_id
_entity_poly.type
_entity_poly.pdbx_seq_one_letter_code
_entity_poly.pdbx_strand_id
1 'polypeptide(L)'
;MTTLSIPFPEDVFAALRLSPDETVREMRVVAAIHWYCQGIISQEKAARVAGLDRPDFVRELGKRQMPAFHVDMEDLKKEALRD
;
A
#
# COMPACT_ATOMS: atom_id res chain seq x y z
N MET A 1 -17.98 -9.13 3.55
CA MET A 1 -16.61 -8.65 3.79
C MET A 1 -16.06 -9.21 5.10
N THR A 2 -14.79 -9.45 5.14
CA THR A 2 -14.13 -9.97 6.33
C THR A 2 -13.43 -8.82 7.07
N THR A 3 -13.63 -8.75 8.36
CA THR A 3 -12.97 -7.76 9.19
C THR A 3 -11.78 -8.40 9.89
N LEU A 4 -10.64 -7.73 9.85
CA LEU A 4 -9.44 -8.17 10.52
C LEU A 4 -9.17 -7.29 11.72
N SER A 5 -8.84 -7.91 12.85
CA SER A 5 -8.45 -7.17 14.05
C SER A 5 -6.98 -7.43 14.31
N ILE A 6 -6.21 -6.35 14.40
CA ILE A 6 -4.77 -6.43 14.56
C ILE A 6 -4.37 -5.65 15.82
N PRO A 7 -3.76 -6.32 16.81
CA PRO A 7 -3.30 -5.60 18.00
C PRO A 7 -2.05 -4.77 17.69
N PHE A 8 -2.03 -3.56 18.20
CA PHE A 8 -0.89 -2.65 18.04
C PHE A 8 -0.49 -2.11 19.40
N PRO A 9 0.81 -1.98 19.69
CA PRO A 9 1.25 -1.27 20.88
C PRO A 9 0.79 0.18 20.83
N GLU A 10 0.33 0.72 21.96
CA GLU A 10 -0.23 2.06 22.00
C GLU A 10 0.79 3.15 21.65
N ASP A 11 2.05 2.95 21.99
CA ASP A 11 3.09 3.93 21.73
C ASP A 11 3.40 4.09 20.23
N VAL A 12 3.00 3.12 19.42
CA VAL A 12 3.20 3.20 17.97
C VAL A 12 2.38 4.33 17.36
N PHE A 13 1.17 4.56 17.88
CA PHE A 13 0.32 5.64 17.33
C PHE A 13 0.95 7.02 17.57
N ALA A 14 1.59 7.22 18.71
CA ALA A 14 2.32 8.46 18.96
C ALA A 14 3.50 8.61 18.00
N ALA A 15 4.21 7.54 17.74
CA ALA A 15 5.35 7.56 16.81
C ALA A 15 4.89 7.84 15.38
N LEU A 16 3.77 7.26 14.96
CA LEU A 16 3.21 7.48 13.63
C LEU A 16 2.53 8.83 13.49
N ARG A 17 2.13 9.43 14.63
CA ARG A 17 1.33 10.66 14.66
C ARG A 17 -0.01 10.48 13.94
N LEU A 18 -0.59 9.30 14.08
CA LEU A 18 -1.88 8.95 13.47
C LEU A 18 -2.81 8.41 14.54
N SER A 19 -4.11 8.67 14.39
CA SER A 19 -5.12 8.02 15.22
C SER A 19 -5.25 6.56 14.79
N PRO A 20 -5.88 5.70 15.62
CA PRO A 20 -6.13 4.32 15.20
C PRO A 20 -6.85 4.21 13.86
N ASP A 21 -7.87 5.04 13.63
CA ASP A 21 -8.61 5.01 12.36
C ASP A 21 -7.74 5.43 11.18
N GLU A 22 -6.92 6.46 11.37
CA GLU A 22 -5.97 6.88 10.34
C GLU A 22 -4.93 5.81 10.07
N THR A 23 -4.49 5.12 11.12
CA THR A 23 -3.51 4.03 10.98
C THR A 23 -4.09 2.89 10.15
N VAL A 24 -5.35 2.53 10.39
CA VAL A 24 -6.00 1.48 9.61
C VAL A 24 -6.04 1.85 8.13
N ARG A 25 -6.44 3.08 7.83
CA ARG A 25 -6.47 3.54 6.44
C ARG A 25 -5.09 3.52 5.79
N GLU A 26 -4.09 3.96 6.55
CA GLU A 26 -2.72 3.97 6.07
C GLU A 26 -2.23 2.55 5.78
N MET A 27 -2.48 1.63 6.70
CA MET A 27 -2.09 0.23 6.54
C MET A 27 -2.71 -0.40 5.31
N ARG A 28 -3.99 -0.11 5.07
CA ARG A 28 -4.70 -0.65 3.90
C ARG A 28 -4.05 -0.17 2.61
N VAL A 29 -3.72 1.11 2.54
CA VAL A 29 -3.11 1.69 1.35
C VAL A 29 -1.71 1.13 1.14
N VAL A 30 -0.90 1.11 2.19
CA VAL A 30 0.47 0.60 2.10
C VAL A 30 0.50 -0.87 1.70
N ALA A 31 -0.35 -1.69 2.32
CA ALA A 31 -0.42 -3.10 1.99
C ALA A 31 -0.87 -3.32 0.55
N ALA A 32 -1.87 -2.56 0.11
CA ALA A 32 -2.38 -2.67 -1.25
C ALA A 32 -1.30 -2.34 -2.27
N ILE A 33 -0.56 -1.26 -2.02
CA ILE A 33 0.53 -0.85 -2.91
C ILE A 33 1.62 -1.92 -2.95
N HIS A 34 1.99 -2.44 -1.79
CA HIS A 34 3.02 -3.47 -1.71
C HIS A 34 2.64 -4.70 -2.52
N TRP A 35 1.44 -5.23 -2.28
CA TRP A 35 0.98 -6.42 -2.98
C TRP A 35 0.82 -6.19 -4.47
N TYR A 36 0.35 -5.02 -4.85
CA TYR A 36 0.23 -4.67 -6.26
C TYR A 36 1.62 -4.63 -6.93
N CYS A 37 2.57 -3.99 -6.27
CA CYS A 37 3.93 -3.90 -6.82
C CYS A 37 4.62 -5.26 -6.88
N GLN A 38 4.25 -6.20 -6.02
CA GLN A 38 4.75 -7.57 -6.06
C GLN A 38 4.06 -8.43 -7.12
N GLY A 39 3.06 -7.89 -7.78
CA GLY A 39 2.32 -8.64 -8.78
C GLY A 39 1.35 -9.68 -8.21
N ILE A 40 1.06 -9.58 -6.90
CA ILE A 40 0.19 -10.54 -6.22
C ILE A 40 -1.27 -10.28 -6.51
N ILE A 41 -1.67 -9.01 -6.59
CA ILE A 41 -3.05 -8.62 -6.86
C ILE A 41 -3.11 -7.61 -8.00
N SER A 42 -4.25 -7.55 -8.67
CA SER A 42 -4.49 -6.58 -9.74
C SER A 42 -4.66 -5.18 -9.18
N GLN A 43 -4.57 -4.18 -10.04
CA GLN A 43 -4.79 -2.79 -9.64
C GLN A 43 -6.20 -2.60 -9.08
N GLU A 44 -7.20 -3.24 -9.70
CA GLU A 44 -8.57 -3.16 -9.23
C GLU A 44 -8.71 -3.74 -7.82
N LYS A 45 -8.13 -4.90 -7.58
CA LYS A 45 -8.17 -5.51 -6.25
C LYS A 45 -7.41 -4.69 -5.24
N ALA A 46 -6.26 -4.13 -5.64
CA ALA A 46 -5.48 -3.28 -4.76
C ALA A 46 -6.25 -2.03 -4.34
N ALA A 47 -6.95 -1.40 -5.28
CA ALA A 47 -7.77 -0.24 -4.97
C ALA A 47 -8.84 -0.61 -3.92
N ARG A 48 -9.48 -1.76 -4.07
CA ARG A 48 -10.47 -2.22 -3.11
C ARG A 48 -9.86 -2.50 -1.74
N VAL A 49 -8.68 -3.10 -1.70
CA VAL A 49 -7.97 -3.30 -0.42
C VAL A 49 -7.69 -1.96 0.25
N ALA A 50 -7.28 -0.97 -0.53
CA ALA A 50 -7.00 0.36 -0.03
C ALA A 50 -8.26 1.14 0.37
N GLY A 51 -9.43 0.69 -0.06
CA GLY A 51 -10.67 1.42 0.17
C GLY A 51 -10.81 2.63 -0.72
N LEU A 52 -10.20 2.61 -1.89
CA LEU A 52 -10.17 3.72 -2.84
C LEU A 52 -10.71 3.28 -4.19
N ASP A 53 -11.14 4.24 -5.01
CA ASP A 53 -11.40 3.96 -6.41
C ASP A 53 -10.05 3.91 -7.16
N ARG A 54 -10.07 3.47 -8.42
CA ARG A 54 -8.83 3.31 -9.17
C ARG A 54 -8.07 4.62 -9.38
N PRO A 55 -8.72 5.72 -9.77
CA PRO A 55 -7.99 6.99 -9.91
C PRO A 55 -7.30 7.44 -8.62
N ASP A 56 -7.99 7.30 -7.49
CA ASP A 56 -7.41 7.69 -6.20
C ASP A 56 -6.27 6.76 -5.81
N PHE A 57 -6.40 5.46 -6.12
CA PHE A 57 -5.33 4.52 -5.85
C PHE A 57 -4.08 4.85 -6.66
N VAL A 58 -4.24 5.16 -7.95
CA VAL A 58 -3.13 5.55 -8.82
C VAL A 58 -2.46 6.82 -8.30
N ARG A 59 -3.27 7.77 -7.81
CA ARG A 59 -2.73 9.00 -7.22
C ARG A 59 -1.89 8.70 -5.99
N GLU A 60 -2.34 7.77 -5.15
CA GLU A 60 -1.58 7.37 -3.97
C GLU A 60 -0.29 6.65 -4.34
N LEU A 61 -0.30 5.85 -5.39
CA LEU A 61 0.94 5.25 -5.90
C LEU A 61 1.96 6.32 -6.25
N GLY A 62 1.52 7.38 -6.92
CA GLY A 62 2.41 8.47 -7.30
C GLY A 62 2.95 9.24 -6.11
N LYS A 63 2.08 9.52 -5.13
CA LYS A 63 2.47 10.26 -3.93
C LYS A 63 3.46 9.49 -3.07
N ARG A 64 3.38 8.19 -3.06
CA ARG A 64 4.12 7.33 -2.14
C ARG A 64 5.35 6.69 -2.78
N GLN A 65 5.92 7.35 -3.76
CA GLN A 65 7.19 6.92 -4.31
C GLN A 65 8.28 7.22 -3.29
N MET A 66 8.59 6.21 -2.49
CA MET A 66 9.67 6.30 -1.52
C MET A 66 10.94 5.71 -2.13
N PRO A 67 12.13 6.09 -1.63
CA PRO A 67 13.38 5.56 -2.19
C PRO A 67 13.43 4.05 -2.30
N ALA A 68 12.90 3.34 -1.30
CA ALA A 68 12.86 1.88 -1.32
C ALA A 68 11.99 1.35 -2.45
N PHE A 69 10.82 1.97 -2.67
CA PHE A 69 9.94 1.59 -3.77
C PHE A 69 10.56 1.91 -5.12
N HIS A 70 11.33 2.96 -5.16
CA HIS A 70 11.98 3.37 -6.39
C HIS A 70 12.93 2.28 -6.90
N VAL A 71 13.70 1.70 -5.99
CA VAL A 71 14.60 0.60 -6.32
C VAL A 71 13.80 -0.62 -6.76
N ASP A 72 12.74 -0.95 -6.03
CA ASP A 72 11.88 -2.09 -6.36
C ASP A 72 11.22 -1.91 -7.71
N MET A 73 10.81 -0.70 -8.05
CA MET A 73 10.20 -0.43 -9.35
C MET A 73 11.19 -0.60 -10.49
N GLU A 74 12.45 -0.27 -10.28
CA GLU A 74 13.47 -0.52 -11.28
C GLU A 74 13.69 -2.01 -11.49
N ASP A 75 13.70 -2.77 -10.41
CA ASP A 75 13.82 -4.22 -10.48
C ASP A 75 12.63 -4.82 -11.22
N LEU A 76 11.43 -4.34 -10.95
CA LEU A 76 10.23 -4.79 -11.64
C LEU A 76 10.29 -4.48 -13.13
N LYS A 77 10.79 -3.30 -13.48
CA LYS A 77 10.97 -2.95 -14.89
C LYS A 77 11.96 -3.88 -15.57
N LYS A 78 13.05 -4.21 -14.90
CA LYS A 78 14.03 -5.12 -15.43
C LYS A 78 13.44 -6.50 -15.64
N GLU A 79 12.66 -6.98 -14.69
CA GLU A 79 11.99 -8.27 -14.81
C GLU A 79 10.97 -8.27 -15.93
N ALA A 80 10.20 -7.21 -16.05
CA ALA A 80 9.23 -7.08 -17.13
C ALA A 80 9.90 -7.07 -18.50
N LEU A 81 11.07 -6.45 -18.58
CA LEU A 81 11.81 -6.39 -19.83
C LEU A 81 12.46 -7.72 -20.20
N ARG A 82 12.71 -8.57 -19.23
CA ARG A 82 13.28 -9.90 -19.48
C ARG A 82 12.23 -10.88 -20.00
N ASP A 83 11.00 -10.65 -19.65
CA ASP A 83 9.92 -11.51 -20.06
C ASP A 83 9.44 -11.18 -21.46
#